data_86e2e9b0783ca7e8d2e8a165dc56237c
#
_entry.id   86e2e9b0783ca7e8d2e8a165dc56237c
#
_cell.length_a   1.000
_cell.length_b   1.000
_cell.length_c   1.000
_cell.angle_alpha   90.00
_cell.angle_beta   90.00
_cell.angle_gamma   90.00
#
_symmetry.space_group_name_H-M   'P 1'
#
loop_
_entity.id
_entity.type
_entity.pdbx_description
1 polymer ?
#
loop_
_entity_poly.entity_id
_entity_poly.type
_entity_poly.pdbx_seq_one_letter_code
_entity_poly.pdbx_strand_id
1 'polypeptide(L)' 'HVKHHKPAPDTFLLCAQRMGVQPTQCVVFEDADFGIQAARAAGMDAVDVRLL' A
#
# COMPACT_ATOMS: atom_id res chain seq x y z
N HIS A 1 7.06 11.22 -10.42
CA HIS A 1 8.38 10.96 -9.86
C HIS A 1 8.30 10.78 -8.34
N VAL A 2 8.81 9.68 -7.87
CA VAL A 2 8.78 9.34 -6.45
C VAL A 2 10.16 9.62 -5.86
N LYS A 3 10.19 10.46 -4.82
CA LYS A 3 11.45 10.83 -4.16
C LYS A 3 11.85 9.83 -3.10
N HIS A 4 10.92 9.02 -2.63
CA HIS A 4 11.16 8.09 -1.55
C HIS A 4 11.51 6.72 -2.10
N HIS A 5 12.51 6.08 -1.51
CA HIS A 5 12.87 4.71 -1.86
C HIS A 5 11.96 3.69 -1.18
N LYS A 6 11.28 4.12 -0.14
CA LYS A 6 10.37 3.27 0.63
C LYS A 6 8.94 3.58 0.25
N PRO A 7 8.06 2.57 0.21
CA PRO A 7 6.65 2.83 0.04
C PRO A 7 6.14 3.75 1.15
N ALA A 8 5.28 4.67 0.78
CA ALA A 8 4.64 5.57 1.73
C ALA A 8 3.13 5.48 1.52
N PRO A 9 2.32 5.78 2.56
CA PRO A 9 0.86 5.76 2.41
C PRO A 9 0.39 6.60 1.23
N ASP A 10 1.04 7.73 0.98
CA ASP A 10 0.67 8.63 -0.12
C ASP A 10 0.72 7.95 -1.48
N THR A 11 1.72 7.09 -1.69
CA THR A 11 1.86 6.35 -2.95
C THR A 11 0.67 5.43 -3.16
N PHE A 12 0.28 4.68 -2.13
CA PHE A 12 -0.86 3.77 -2.21
C PHE A 12 -2.17 4.53 -2.38
N LEU A 13 -2.33 5.65 -1.66
CA LEU A 13 -3.52 6.48 -1.76
C LEU A 13 -3.67 7.06 -3.16
N LEU A 14 -2.58 7.49 -3.77
CA LEU A 14 -2.59 8.01 -5.13
C LEU A 14 -2.99 6.92 -6.13
N CYS A 15 -2.46 5.72 -5.95
CA CYS A 15 -2.83 4.60 -6.82
C CYS A 15 -4.32 4.28 -6.72
N ALA A 16 -4.86 4.22 -5.51
CA ALA A 16 -6.29 3.97 -5.31
C ALA A 16 -7.13 5.07 -5.96
N GLN A 17 -6.72 6.32 -5.80
CA GLN A 17 -7.43 7.44 -6.39
C GLN A 17 -7.46 7.33 -7.92
N ARG A 18 -6.34 6.99 -8.54
CA ARG A 18 -6.25 6.85 -10.00
C ARG A 18 -7.06 5.68 -10.51
N MET A 19 -7.19 4.63 -9.71
CA MET A 19 -8.01 3.49 -10.05
C MET A 19 -9.50 3.73 -9.79
N GLY A 20 -9.83 4.81 -9.10
CA GLY A 20 -11.22 5.13 -8.77
C GLY A 20 -11.82 4.23 -7.71
N VAL A 21 -10.99 3.69 -6.81
CA VAL A 21 -11.46 2.80 -5.74
C VAL A 21 -11.14 3.41 -4.38
N GLN A 22 -11.89 2.97 -3.37
CA GLN A 22 -11.62 3.37 -2.00
C GLN A 22 -10.45 2.56 -1.44
N PRO A 23 -9.62 3.15 -0.56
CA PRO A 23 -8.54 2.39 0.08
C PRO A 23 -9.02 1.12 0.77
N THR A 24 -10.19 1.15 1.40
CA THR A 24 -10.75 -0.01 2.08
C THR A 24 -11.08 -1.16 1.15
N GLN A 25 -11.12 -0.91 -0.16
CA GLN A 25 -11.36 -1.93 -1.17
C GLN A 25 -10.07 -2.48 -1.77
N CYS A 26 -8.91 -1.99 -1.30
CA CYS A 26 -7.63 -2.36 -1.84
C CYS A 26 -6.93 -3.38 -0.95
N VAL A 27 -6.22 -4.30 -1.57
CA VAL A 27 -5.35 -5.25 -0.89
C VAL A 27 -3.95 -5.11 -1.48
N VAL A 28 -2.95 -4.92 -0.62
CA VAL A 28 -1.57 -4.80 -1.03
C VAL A 28 -0.84 -6.09 -0.69
N PHE A 29 -0.17 -6.68 -1.68
CA PHE A 29 0.70 -7.84 -1.48
C PHE A 29 2.12 -7.32 -1.37
N GLU A 30 2.78 -7.58 -0.25
CA GLU A 30 4.04 -6.94 0.07
C GLU A 30 4.98 -7.92 0.77
N ASP A 31 6.27 -7.77 0.54
CA ASP A 31 7.30 -8.60 1.17
C ASP A 31 8.19 -7.82 2.15
N ALA A 32 7.88 -6.57 2.42
CA ALA A 32 8.65 -5.72 3.32
C ALA A 32 7.76 -5.17 4.42
N ASP A 33 8.29 -5.12 5.65
CA ASP A 33 7.52 -4.65 6.80
C ASP A 33 7.02 -3.22 6.62
N PHE A 34 7.88 -2.33 6.13
CA PHE A 34 7.46 -0.94 5.96
C PHE A 34 6.43 -0.79 4.84
N GLY A 35 6.44 -1.68 3.84
CA GLY A 35 5.41 -1.69 2.81
C GLY A 35 4.05 -2.08 3.39
N ILE A 36 4.03 -3.08 4.27
CA ILE A 36 2.81 -3.50 4.96
C ILE A 36 2.30 -2.38 5.85
N GLN A 37 3.20 -1.74 6.60
CA GLN A 37 2.82 -0.62 7.46
C GLN A 37 2.25 0.55 6.64
N ALA A 38 2.86 0.85 5.51
CA ALA A 38 2.41 1.92 4.64
C ALA A 38 1.02 1.64 4.08
N ALA A 39 0.76 0.39 3.66
CA ALA A 39 -0.54 0.01 3.16
C ALA A 39 -1.62 0.17 4.24
N ARG A 40 -1.33 -0.29 5.45
CA ARG A 40 -2.27 -0.18 6.56
C ARG A 40 -2.51 1.26 6.96
N ALA A 41 -1.46 2.09 6.94
CA ALA A 41 -1.60 3.52 7.21
C ALA A 41 -2.45 4.22 6.15
N ALA A 42 -2.49 3.68 4.94
CA ALA A 42 -3.34 4.18 3.86
C ALA A 42 -4.79 3.66 3.96
N GLY A 43 -5.09 2.85 4.95
CA GLY A 43 -6.43 2.27 5.12
C GLY A 43 -6.69 1.06 4.24
N MET A 44 -5.64 0.43 3.74
CA MET A 44 -5.73 -0.75 2.88
C MET A 44 -5.39 -2.01 3.65
N ASP A 45 -5.95 -3.14 3.23
CA ASP A 45 -5.51 -4.43 3.73
C ASP A 45 -4.14 -4.76 3.14
N ALA A 46 -3.35 -5.50 3.89
CA ALA A 46 -2.04 -5.92 3.45
C ALA A 46 -1.86 -7.41 3.69
N VAL A 47 -1.26 -8.07 2.70
CA VAL A 47 -0.90 -9.48 2.78
C VAL A 47 0.62 -9.59 2.74
N ASP A 48 1.20 -10.18 3.76
CA ASP A 48 2.63 -10.46 3.81
C ASP A 48 2.88 -11.72 3.01
N VAL A 49 3.42 -11.55 1.80
CA VAL A 49 3.63 -12.69 0.88
C VAL A 49 4.69 -13.65 1.40
N ARG A 50 5.50 -13.24 2.38
CA ARG A 50 6.49 -14.13 3.00
C ARG A 50 5.82 -15.22 3.83
N LEU A 51 4.55 -15.03 4.21
CA LEU A 51 3.79 -15.97 5.01
C LEU A 51 2.98 -16.95 4.16
N LEU A 52 3.01 -16.79 2.86
CA LEU A 52 2.29 -17.68 1.94
C LEU A 52 3.17 -18.92 1.56
#